data_3478eee98992e5a21332d29a0328b657
#
_entry.id   3478eee98992e5a21332d29a0328b657
#
_cell.length_a   1.000
_cell.length_b   1.000
_cell.length_c   1.000
_cell.angle_alpha   90.00
_cell.angle_beta   90.00
_cell.angle_gamma   90.00
#
_symmetry.space_group_name_H-M   'P 1'
#
loop_
_entity.id
_entity.type
_entity.pdbx_description
1 polymer ?
#
loop_
_entity_poly.entity_id
_entity_poly.type
_entity_poly.pdbx_seq_one_letter_code
_entity_poly.pdbx_strand_id
1 'polypeptide(L)'
;MNELMDRGIEAGKAGARETKNAVLEVFQALSHPVRLEICQLLMVRQFSVGELCETLELRQYVVSQQLALLRKAEIVDTTRNARRVIYSLSNDKVRRILRVSIANLVLSSNQADASNADHKQQAGSFARIS
;
A
#
# COMPACT_ATOMS: atom_id res chain seq x y z
N MET A 1 -17.71 35.31 25.41
CA MET A 1 -18.41 34.12 24.86
C MET A 1 -18.03 33.86 23.41
N ASN A 2 -17.93 34.87 22.56
CA ASN A 2 -17.58 34.66 21.15
C ASN A 2 -16.13 34.20 20.93
N GLU A 3 -15.18 34.61 21.79
CA GLU A 3 -13.78 34.21 21.68
C GLU A 3 -13.54 32.70 21.92
N LEU A 4 -14.33 32.09 22.82
CA LEU A 4 -14.24 30.65 23.10
C LEU A 4 -14.78 29.79 21.94
N MET A 5 -15.82 30.26 21.25
CA MET A 5 -16.37 29.60 20.07
C MET A 5 -15.42 29.70 18.87
N ASP A 6 -14.81 30.88 18.69
CA ASP A 6 -13.83 31.10 17.58
C ASP A 6 -12.59 30.23 17.76
N ARG A 7 -12.09 30.07 19.00
CA ARG A 7 -10.95 29.19 19.30
C ARG A 7 -11.26 27.72 19.05
N GLY A 8 -12.49 27.29 19.36
CA GLY A 8 -12.94 25.92 19.10
C GLY A 8 -13.03 25.61 17.62
N ILE A 9 -13.51 26.55 16.82
CA ILE A 9 -13.60 26.41 15.35
C ILE A 9 -12.23 26.40 14.71
N GLU A 10 -11.31 27.26 15.15
CA GLU A 10 -9.92 27.30 14.64
C GLU A 10 -9.16 26.02 14.99
N ALA A 11 -9.29 25.50 16.21
CA ALA A 11 -8.69 24.24 16.62
C ALA A 11 -9.23 23.06 15.80
N GLY A 12 -10.54 23.04 15.52
CA GLY A 12 -11.15 22.05 14.66
C GLY A 12 -10.66 22.11 13.23
N LYS A 13 -10.50 23.31 12.67
CA LYS A 13 -9.95 23.51 11.31
C LYS A 13 -8.48 23.11 11.22
N ALA A 14 -7.67 23.42 12.24
CA ALA A 14 -6.28 23.05 12.29
C ALA A 14 -6.12 21.52 12.36
N GLY A 15 -6.88 20.85 13.23
CA GLY A 15 -6.89 19.40 13.34
C GLY A 15 -7.35 18.71 12.05
N ALA A 16 -8.37 19.25 11.38
CA ALA A 16 -8.84 18.74 10.10
C ALA A 16 -7.78 18.89 8.99
N ARG A 17 -7.03 19.98 8.97
CA ARG A 17 -5.93 20.18 8.02
C ARG A 17 -4.79 19.21 8.26
N GLU A 18 -4.40 19.00 9.51
CA GLU A 18 -3.35 18.04 9.86
C GLU A 18 -3.74 16.62 9.46
N THR A 19 -4.97 16.21 9.74
CA THR A 19 -5.50 14.91 9.33
C THR A 19 -5.51 14.75 7.80
N LYS A 20 -5.96 15.78 7.09
CA LYS A 20 -5.97 15.79 5.63
C LYS A 20 -4.56 15.67 5.06
N ASN A 21 -3.59 16.40 5.62
CA ASN A 21 -2.20 16.35 5.18
C ASN A 21 -1.58 14.98 5.45
N ALA A 22 -1.85 14.38 6.60
CA ALA A 22 -1.39 13.05 6.93
C ALA A 22 -1.94 12.00 5.96
N VAL A 23 -3.22 12.09 5.60
CA VAL A 23 -3.85 11.21 4.61
C VAL A 23 -3.20 11.39 3.23
N LEU A 24 -2.97 12.62 2.80
CA LEU A 24 -2.31 12.92 1.52
C LEU A 24 -0.89 12.36 1.47
N GLU A 25 -0.13 12.46 2.55
CA GLU A 25 1.22 11.88 2.64
C GLU A 25 1.19 10.36 2.45
N VAL A 26 0.22 9.68 3.06
CA VAL A 26 0.05 8.24 2.89
C VAL A 26 -0.27 7.90 1.42
N PHE A 27 -1.21 8.60 0.81
CA PHE A 27 -1.57 8.36 -0.59
C PHE A 27 -0.40 8.66 -1.53
N GLN A 28 0.35 9.72 -1.29
CA GLN A 28 1.55 10.03 -2.08
C GLN A 28 2.61 8.93 -1.96
N ALA A 29 2.83 8.44 -0.75
CA ALA A 29 3.78 7.35 -0.52
C ALA A 29 3.34 6.06 -1.22
N LEU A 30 2.03 5.78 -1.29
CA LEU A 30 1.48 4.60 -1.94
C LEU A 30 1.35 4.74 -3.47
N SER A 31 1.53 5.93 -4.02
CA SER A 31 1.36 6.18 -5.46
C SER A 31 2.57 5.77 -6.30
N HIS A 32 3.21 4.66 -5.94
CA HIS A 32 4.33 4.07 -6.66
C HIS A 32 4.15 2.56 -6.69
N PRO A 33 4.30 1.90 -7.86
CA PRO A 33 4.00 0.47 -7.98
C PRO A 33 4.75 -0.41 -6.99
N VAL A 34 6.05 -0.20 -6.82
CA VAL A 34 6.86 -1.01 -5.91
C VAL A 34 6.47 -0.77 -4.45
N ARG A 35 6.24 0.48 -4.06
CA ARG A 35 5.80 0.79 -2.70
C ARG A 35 4.45 0.18 -2.37
N LEU A 36 3.52 0.21 -3.31
CA LEU A 36 2.22 -0.41 -3.14
C LEU A 36 2.34 -1.93 -3.00
N GLU A 37 3.15 -2.58 -3.84
CA GLU A 37 3.41 -4.02 -3.77
C GLU A 37 4.04 -4.43 -2.43
N ILE A 38 5.02 -3.66 -1.95
CA ILE A 38 5.63 -3.89 -0.63
C ILE A 38 4.55 -3.84 0.47
N CYS A 39 3.71 -2.80 0.44
CA CYS A 39 2.65 -2.66 1.44
C CYS A 39 1.62 -3.79 1.36
N GLN A 40 1.28 -4.27 0.17
CA GLN A 40 0.40 -5.42 -0.01
C GLN A 40 0.98 -6.68 0.63
N LEU A 41 2.27 -6.93 0.45
CA LEU A 41 2.96 -8.06 1.08
C LEU A 41 2.99 -7.91 2.60
N LEU A 42 3.27 -6.72 3.10
CA LEU A 42 3.31 -6.45 4.54
C LEU A 42 1.91 -6.52 5.20
N MET A 43 0.85 -6.44 4.42
CA MET A 43 -0.50 -6.71 4.93
C MET A 43 -0.68 -8.18 5.30
N VAL A 44 0.00 -9.08 4.61
CA VAL A 44 -0.10 -10.53 4.84
C VAL A 44 0.74 -10.96 6.04
N ARG A 45 1.99 -10.51 6.11
CA ARG A 45 2.93 -10.83 7.20
C ARG A 45 4.11 -9.86 7.20
N GLN A 46 5.00 -10.04 8.17
CA GLN A 46 6.27 -9.33 8.21
C GLN A 46 7.25 -9.95 7.21
N PHE A 47 8.12 -9.12 6.65
CA PHE A 47 9.12 -9.52 5.66
C PHE A 47 10.48 -8.90 6.00
N SER A 48 11.55 -9.65 5.79
CA SER A 48 12.90 -9.08 5.72
C SER A 48 13.13 -8.44 4.34
N VAL A 49 14.19 -7.62 4.21
CA VAL A 49 14.58 -7.05 2.90
C VAL A 49 14.86 -8.15 1.89
N GLY A 50 15.58 -9.19 2.30
CA GLY A 50 15.89 -10.33 1.43
C GLY A 50 14.65 -11.03 0.91
N GLU A 51 13.68 -11.28 1.79
CA GLU A 51 12.41 -11.89 1.41
C GLU A 51 11.61 -11.01 0.44
N LEU A 52 11.61 -9.70 0.64
CA LEU A 52 10.97 -8.75 -0.27
C LEU A 52 11.64 -8.77 -1.64
N CYS A 53 12.98 -8.78 -1.68
CA CYS A 53 13.74 -8.85 -2.93
C CYS A 53 13.41 -10.12 -3.71
N GLU A 54 13.36 -11.25 -3.04
CA GLU A 54 13.01 -12.53 -3.66
C GLU A 54 11.59 -12.54 -4.21
N THR A 55 10.63 -12.09 -3.38
CA THR A 55 9.21 -12.09 -3.75
C THR A 55 8.91 -11.14 -4.90
N LEU A 56 9.51 -9.95 -4.89
CA LEU A 56 9.30 -8.92 -5.90
C LEU A 56 10.21 -9.08 -7.12
N GLU A 57 11.21 -9.94 -7.04
CA GLU A 57 12.25 -10.11 -8.07
C GLU A 57 12.95 -8.80 -8.40
N LEU A 58 13.29 -8.04 -7.36
CA LEU A 58 13.95 -6.74 -7.46
C LEU A 58 15.29 -6.76 -6.72
N ARG A 59 16.19 -5.91 -7.18
CA ARG A 59 17.49 -5.73 -6.55
C ARG A 59 17.36 -5.06 -5.19
N GLN A 60 18.25 -5.39 -4.28
CA GLN A 60 18.23 -4.91 -2.90
C GLN A 60 18.23 -3.38 -2.81
N TYR A 61 19.01 -2.68 -3.63
CA TYR A 61 19.06 -1.23 -3.57
C TYR A 61 17.72 -0.58 -3.95
N VAL A 62 16.97 -1.18 -4.88
CA VAL A 62 15.63 -0.69 -5.27
C VAL A 62 14.65 -0.86 -4.12
N VAL A 63 14.60 -2.04 -3.53
CA VAL A 63 13.71 -2.34 -2.40
C VAL A 63 14.08 -1.48 -1.19
N SER A 64 15.35 -1.39 -0.84
CA SER A 64 15.82 -0.59 0.30
C SER A 64 15.49 0.89 0.14
N GLN A 65 15.60 1.43 -1.06
CA GLN A 65 15.27 2.81 -1.37
C GLN A 65 13.77 3.08 -1.17
N GLN A 66 12.92 2.17 -1.63
CA GLN A 66 11.48 2.29 -1.44
C GLN A 66 11.06 2.11 0.01
N LEU A 67 11.69 1.19 0.73
CA LEU A 67 11.47 1.01 2.17
C LEU A 67 11.86 2.25 2.98
N ALA A 68 12.95 2.91 2.62
CA ALA A 68 13.36 4.16 3.26
C ALA A 68 12.30 5.26 3.10
N LEU A 69 11.70 5.38 1.94
CA LEU A 69 10.61 6.33 1.69
C LEU A 69 9.36 5.99 2.49
N LEU A 70 9.00 4.71 2.55
CA LEU A 70 7.86 4.23 3.35
C LEU A 70 8.08 4.45 4.85
N ARG A 71 9.30 4.27 5.32
CA ARG A 71 9.67 4.53 6.71
C ARG A 71 9.60 6.01 7.05
N LYS A 72 10.08 6.87 6.16
CA LYS A 72 9.99 8.33 6.32
C LYS A 72 8.54 8.80 6.40
N ALA A 73 7.64 8.18 5.64
CA ALA A 73 6.20 8.45 5.67
C ALA A 73 5.48 7.77 6.85
N GLU A 74 6.21 7.08 7.72
CA GLU A 74 5.68 6.37 8.89
C GLU A 74 4.66 5.28 8.54
N ILE A 75 4.81 4.66 7.38
CA ILE A 75 3.96 3.56 6.91
C ILE A 75 4.49 2.22 7.37
N VAL A 76 5.82 2.07 7.43
CA VAL A 76 6.48 0.85 7.87
C VAL A 76 7.39 1.09 9.07
N ASP A 77 7.49 0.07 9.90
CA ASP A 77 8.43 0.01 11.02
C ASP A 77 9.42 -1.13 10.81
N THR A 78 10.54 -1.04 11.51
CA THR A 78 11.57 -2.06 11.49
C THR A 78 11.76 -2.66 12.87
N THR A 79 11.99 -3.97 12.92
CA THR A 79 12.38 -4.69 14.11
C THR A 79 13.62 -5.52 13.77
N ARG A 80 14.62 -5.49 14.64
CA ARG A 80 15.83 -6.27 14.44
C ARG A 80 15.71 -7.60 15.15
N ASN A 81 15.84 -8.68 14.40
CA ASN A 81 15.85 -10.04 14.92
C ASN A 81 17.17 -10.69 14.50
N ALA A 82 18.12 -10.79 15.42
CA ALA A 82 19.49 -11.23 15.19
C ALA A 82 20.18 -10.34 14.12
N ARG A 83 20.56 -10.91 12.97
CA ARG A 83 21.18 -10.16 11.87
C ARG A 83 20.18 -9.64 10.85
N ARG A 84 18.89 -9.98 11.01
CA ARG A 84 17.84 -9.64 10.05
C ARG A 84 17.09 -8.40 10.50
N VAL A 85 16.81 -7.53 9.54
CA VAL A 85 15.91 -6.41 9.73
C VAL A 85 14.56 -6.81 9.16
N ILE A 86 13.53 -6.80 10.00
CA ILE A 86 12.17 -7.21 9.65
C ILE A 86 11.31 -5.98 9.53
N TYR A 87 10.59 -5.87 8.44
CA TYR A 87 9.67 -4.77 8.16
C TYR A 87 8.23 -5.19 8.42
N SER A 88 7.44 -4.27 8.98
CA SER A 88 6.02 -4.45 9.26
C SER A 88 5.27 -3.15 8.99
N LEU A 89 3.95 -3.21 8.83
CA LEU A 89 3.13 -2.01 8.77
C LEU A 89 3.06 -1.36 10.14
N SER A 90 3.22 -0.02 10.19
CA SER A 90 3.43 0.70 11.43
C SER A 90 2.16 0.94 12.23
N ASN A 91 0.99 1.02 11.60
CA ASN A 91 -0.24 1.32 12.34
C ASN A 91 -1.49 0.77 11.64
N ASP A 92 -2.55 0.68 12.44
CA ASP A 92 -3.85 0.16 12.00
C ASP A 92 -4.57 1.06 10.99
N LYS A 93 -4.32 2.36 11.00
CA LYS A 93 -4.91 3.30 10.05
C LYS A 93 -4.44 3.02 8.63
N VAL A 94 -3.14 2.82 8.46
CA VAL A 94 -2.54 2.44 7.18
C VAL A 94 -3.10 1.09 6.73
N ARG A 95 -3.18 0.14 7.65
CA ARG A 95 -3.74 -1.18 7.39
C ARG A 95 -5.19 -1.10 6.88
N ARG A 96 -6.00 -0.27 7.50
CA ARG A 96 -7.40 -0.05 7.08
C ARG A 96 -7.51 0.57 5.71
N ILE A 97 -6.71 1.60 5.42
CA ILE A 97 -6.67 2.27 4.11
C ILE A 97 -6.29 1.27 3.02
N LEU A 98 -5.24 0.50 3.23
CA LEU A 98 -4.78 -0.51 2.29
C LEU A 98 -5.81 -1.62 2.08
N ARG A 99 -6.46 -2.06 3.15
CA ARG A 99 -7.48 -3.12 3.07
C ARG A 99 -8.64 -2.73 2.17
N VAL A 100 -9.17 -1.52 2.32
CA VAL A 100 -10.27 -1.01 1.49
C VAL A 100 -9.82 -0.86 0.04
N SER A 101 -8.67 -0.25 -0.19
CA SER A 101 -8.13 -0.01 -1.53
C SER A 101 -7.81 -1.31 -2.26
N ILE A 102 -7.20 -2.27 -1.58
CA ILE A 102 -6.81 -3.56 -2.15
C ILE A 102 -8.06 -4.41 -2.44
N ALA A 103 -9.03 -4.43 -1.53
CA ALA A 103 -10.28 -5.18 -1.74
C ALA A 103 -10.99 -4.72 -3.01
N ASN A 104 -11.09 -3.42 -3.23
CA ASN A 104 -11.70 -2.86 -4.43
C ASN A 104 -10.91 -3.21 -5.70
N LEU A 105 -9.58 -3.14 -5.64
CA LEU A 105 -8.72 -3.48 -6.77
C LEU A 105 -8.78 -4.98 -7.12
N VAL A 106 -8.79 -5.85 -6.12
CA VAL A 106 -8.88 -7.30 -6.32
C VAL A 106 -10.23 -7.67 -6.91
N LEU A 107 -11.32 -7.08 -6.44
CA LEU A 107 -12.65 -7.30 -7.01
C LEU A 107 -12.74 -6.86 -8.47
N SER A 108 -12.13 -5.71 -8.79
CA SER A 108 -12.07 -5.20 -10.15
C SER A 108 -11.22 -6.08 -11.07
N SER A 109 -10.08 -6.56 -10.60
CA SER A 109 -9.20 -7.44 -11.37
C SER A 109 -9.82 -8.81 -11.63
N ASN A 110 -10.50 -9.37 -10.64
CA ASN A 110 -11.21 -10.65 -10.80
C ASN A 110 -12.32 -10.56 -11.87
N GLN A 111 -13.02 -9.42 -11.95
CA GLN A 111 -14.00 -9.20 -13.00
C GLN A 111 -13.34 -9.06 -14.39
N ALA A 112 -12.22 -8.35 -14.47
CA ALA A 112 -11.46 -8.20 -15.71
C ALA A 112 -10.86 -9.53 -16.17
N ASP A 113 -10.33 -10.33 -15.26
CA ASP A 113 -9.76 -11.64 -15.58
C ASP A 113 -10.83 -12.64 -16.03
N ALA A 114 -12.01 -12.59 -15.44
CA ALA A 114 -13.13 -13.43 -15.85
C ALA A 114 -13.57 -13.09 -17.28
N SER A 115 -13.66 -11.82 -17.63
CA SER A 115 -14.00 -11.39 -18.99
C SER A 115 -12.91 -11.70 -20.01
N ASN A 116 -11.64 -11.60 -19.60
CA ASN A 116 -10.51 -11.96 -20.45
C ASN A 116 -10.35 -13.48 -20.61
N ALA A 117 -10.67 -14.25 -19.59
CA ALA A 117 -10.63 -15.70 -19.65
C ALA A 117 -11.64 -16.25 -20.66
N ASP A 118 -12.85 -15.69 -20.71
CA ASP A 118 -13.86 -16.04 -21.71
C ASP A 118 -13.40 -15.69 -23.13
N HIS A 119 -12.75 -14.53 -23.31
CA HIS A 119 -12.20 -14.14 -24.60
C HIS A 119 -11.04 -15.04 -25.03
N LYS A 120 -10.16 -15.43 -24.12
CA LYS A 120 -9.06 -16.34 -24.43
C LYS A 120 -9.54 -17.74 -24.77
N GLN A 121 -10.59 -18.25 -24.15
CA GLN A 121 -11.17 -19.54 -24.48
C GLN A 121 -11.79 -19.54 -25.87
N GLN A 122 -12.46 -18.48 -26.26
CA GLN A 122 -13.00 -18.32 -27.62
C GLN A 122 -11.89 -18.25 -28.67
N ALA A 123 -10.84 -17.47 -28.40
CA ALA A 123 -9.67 -17.37 -29.28
C ALA A 123 -8.92 -18.71 -29.36
N GLY A 124 -8.82 -19.45 -28.26
CA GLY A 124 -8.21 -20.78 -28.21
C GLY A 124 -8.99 -21.83 -29.00
N SER A 125 -10.31 -21.79 -28.98
CA SER A 125 -11.12 -22.70 -29.79
C SER A 125 -11.05 -22.38 -31.29
N PHE A 126 -10.91 -21.13 -31.66
CA PHE A 126 -10.67 -20.72 -33.05
C PHE A 126 -9.30 -21.19 -33.56
N ALA A 127 -8.26 -21.10 -32.76
CA ALA A 127 -6.92 -21.55 -33.11
C ALA A 127 -6.84 -23.06 -33.28
N ARG A 128 -7.71 -23.84 -32.62
CA ARG A 128 -7.75 -25.29 -32.75
C ARG A 128 -8.47 -25.76 -34.03
N ILE A 129 -9.35 -24.96 -34.59
CA ILE A 129 -10.12 -25.28 -35.78
C ILE A 129 -9.33 -24.92 -37.05
N SER A 130 -8.42 -23.98 -36.95
CA SER A 130 -7.56 -23.55 -38.04
C SER A 130 -6.25 -24.35 -38.07
#